data_b381829a600ac7933ac42687277a7a44
#
_entry.id   b381829a600ac7933ac42687277a7a44
#
_cell.length_a   1.000
_cell.length_b   1.000
_cell.length_c   1.000
_cell.angle_alpha   90.00
_cell.angle_beta   90.00
_cell.angle_gamma   90.00
#
_symmetry.space_group_name_H-M   'P 1'
#
loop_
_entity.id
_entity.type
_entity.pdbx_description
1 polymer ?
#
loop_
_entity_poly.entity_id
_entity_poly.type
_entity_poly.pdbx_seq_one_letter_code
_entity_poly.pdbx_strand_id
1 'polypeptide(L)'
;MLDRTSRARARHTADDSGFTLIELLVVVVIIGILIAIAIPLYLNYRTSSENKAAQSDVRNAIPAIETCYTDNGNTYVGTATSPASSDGGSIPLSCGTGNTSQTINVSTGVTLTYTIVSASAYTVTATHDGSGHKTYTYNNTTGKIT
;
A
#
# COMPACT_ATOMS: atom_id res chain seq x y z
N MET A 1 -36.25 77.71 -0.93
CA MET A 1 -35.26 77.39 -1.94
C MET A 1 -34.55 76.14 -1.47
N LEU A 2 -34.96 74.93 -1.95
CA LEU A 2 -34.47 73.64 -1.56
C LEU A 2 -33.90 72.96 -2.83
N ASP A 3 -32.60 72.95 -2.89
CA ASP A 3 -31.83 72.31 -3.98
C ASP A 3 -31.81 70.81 -3.77
N ARG A 4 -32.46 70.06 -4.66
CA ARG A 4 -32.43 68.58 -4.68
C ARG A 4 -31.30 68.11 -5.59
N THR A 5 -30.18 67.91 -5.03
CA THR A 5 -29.12 67.22 -5.74
C THR A 5 -29.45 65.71 -5.91
N SER A 6 -29.90 65.34 -7.10
CA SER A 6 -30.12 63.96 -7.51
C SER A 6 -28.79 63.27 -7.70
N ARG A 7 -28.40 62.41 -6.73
CA ARG A 7 -27.27 61.47 -6.90
C ARG A 7 -27.66 60.40 -7.89
N ALA A 8 -27.15 60.51 -9.09
CA ALA A 8 -27.17 59.42 -10.07
C ALA A 8 -26.36 58.23 -9.51
N ARG A 9 -27.05 57.14 -9.15
CA ARG A 9 -26.43 55.85 -8.89
C ARG A 9 -25.89 55.33 -10.22
N ALA A 10 -24.58 55.33 -10.39
CA ALA A 10 -23.92 54.56 -11.41
C ALA A 10 -24.26 53.06 -11.17
N ARG A 11 -25.08 52.50 -12.05
CA ARG A 11 -25.27 51.05 -12.10
C ARG A 11 -23.97 50.50 -12.65
N HIS A 12 -23.19 49.83 -11.78
CA HIS A 12 -22.18 48.89 -12.21
C HIS A 12 -22.93 47.77 -12.94
N THR A 13 -22.95 47.81 -14.24
CA THR A 13 -23.23 46.62 -15.04
C THR A 13 -22.03 45.70 -14.85
N ALA A 14 -22.18 44.71 -13.93
CA ALA A 14 -21.28 43.57 -13.91
C ALA A 14 -21.35 42.96 -15.32
N ASP A 15 -20.23 42.89 -15.95
CA ASP A 15 -20.09 42.23 -17.25
C ASP A 15 -20.27 40.71 -16.99
N ASP A 16 -21.51 40.24 -17.07
CA ASP A 16 -21.88 38.84 -17.02
C ASP A 16 -21.46 38.16 -18.33
N SER A 17 -20.15 38.10 -18.58
CA SER A 17 -19.62 37.31 -19.65
C SER A 17 -19.76 35.83 -19.27
N GLY A 18 -20.88 35.22 -19.64
CA GLY A 18 -21.12 33.78 -19.47
C GLY A 18 -20.10 32.94 -20.27
N PHE A 19 -19.74 31.80 -19.72
CA PHE A 19 -18.89 30.82 -20.42
C PHE A 19 -19.55 30.38 -21.74
N THR A 20 -18.75 30.34 -22.80
CA THR A 20 -19.19 29.79 -24.08
C THR A 20 -19.22 28.26 -24.05
N LEU A 21 -20.14 27.66 -24.81
CA LEU A 21 -20.25 26.21 -24.93
C LEU A 21 -18.95 25.59 -25.45
N ILE A 22 -18.23 26.29 -26.36
CA ILE A 22 -16.98 25.82 -26.93
C ILE A 22 -15.83 25.82 -25.89
N GLU A 23 -15.77 26.80 -25.00
CA GLU A 23 -14.75 26.82 -23.94
C GLU A 23 -14.90 25.63 -22.99
N LEU A 24 -16.14 25.29 -22.63
CA LEU A 24 -16.38 24.13 -21.78
C LEU A 24 -16.09 22.81 -22.51
N LEU A 25 -16.45 22.72 -23.79
CA LEU A 25 -16.20 21.54 -24.61
C LEU A 25 -14.70 21.24 -24.74
N VAL A 26 -13.89 22.26 -25.03
CA VAL A 26 -12.44 22.10 -25.17
C VAL A 26 -11.81 21.60 -23.86
N VAL A 27 -12.24 22.15 -22.73
CA VAL A 27 -11.73 21.74 -21.40
C VAL A 27 -12.03 20.28 -21.12
N VAL A 28 -13.28 19.82 -21.35
CA VAL A 28 -13.63 18.41 -21.06
C VAL A 28 -12.92 17.44 -22.01
N VAL A 29 -12.68 17.83 -23.25
CA VAL A 29 -11.90 17.00 -24.19
C VAL A 29 -10.46 16.87 -23.72
N ILE A 30 -9.81 17.97 -23.30
CA ILE A 30 -8.43 17.92 -22.78
C ILE A 30 -8.35 17.04 -21.54
N ILE A 31 -9.26 17.23 -20.58
CA ILE A 31 -9.32 16.41 -19.36
C ILE A 31 -9.53 14.94 -19.72
N GLY A 32 -10.42 14.63 -20.64
CA GLY A 32 -10.69 13.28 -21.12
C GLY A 32 -9.43 12.58 -21.67
N ILE A 33 -8.64 13.27 -22.48
CA ILE A 33 -7.38 12.75 -23.02
C ILE A 33 -6.35 12.50 -21.89
N LEU A 34 -6.23 13.45 -20.97
CA LEU A 34 -5.30 13.31 -19.84
C LEU A 34 -5.65 12.12 -18.93
N ILE A 35 -6.94 11.96 -18.61
CA ILE A 35 -7.42 10.84 -17.80
C ILE A 35 -7.22 9.50 -18.51
N ALA A 36 -7.45 9.43 -19.82
CA ALA A 36 -7.27 8.21 -20.59
C ALA A 36 -5.84 7.65 -20.51
N ILE A 37 -4.84 8.52 -20.38
CA ILE A 37 -3.44 8.13 -20.20
C ILE A 37 -3.09 7.92 -18.73
N ALA A 38 -3.62 8.75 -17.84
CA ALA A 38 -3.25 8.75 -16.42
C ALA A 38 -3.75 7.52 -15.66
N ILE A 39 -4.96 7.02 -15.95
CA ILE A 39 -5.54 5.88 -15.23
C ILE A 39 -4.69 4.61 -15.37
N PRO A 40 -4.36 4.10 -16.58
CA PRO A 40 -3.57 2.88 -16.72
C PRO A 40 -2.18 3.01 -16.10
N LEU A 41 -1.57 4.19 -16.22
CA LEU A 41 -0.27 4.45 -15.62
C LEU A 41 -0.33 4.43 -14.09
N TYR A 42 -1.34 5.04 -13.50
CA TYR A 42 -1.58 5.03 -12.05
C TYR A 42 -1.77 3.61 -11.51
N LEU A 43 -2.58 2.79 -12.18
CA LEU A 43 -2.82 1.40 -11.78
C LEU A 43 -1.53 0.57 -11.80
N ASN A 44 -0.69 0.73 -12.81
CA ASN A 44 0.60 0.04 -12.89
C ASN A 44 1.55 0.44 -11.76
N TYR A 45 1.62 1.74 -11.43
CA TYR A 45 2.44 2.22 -10.32
C TYR A 45 1.93 1.71 -8.97
N ARG A 46 0.62 1.71 -8.79
CA ARG A 46 -0.02 1.20 -7.59
C ARG A 46 0.32 -0.27 -7.37
N THR A 47 0.08 -1.13 -8.37
CA THR A 47 0.41 -2.57 -8.29
C THR A 47 1.90 -2.79 -8.04
N SER A 48 2.78 -1.99 -8.67
CA SER A 48 4.23 -2.08 -8.41
C SER A 48 4.59 -1.72 -6.97
N SER A 49 3.95 -0.71 -6.37
CA SER A 49 4.16 -0.32 -4.98
C SER A 49 3.69 -1.39 -4.00
N GLU A 50 2.51 -1.96 -4.25
CA GLU A 50 1.91 -3.02 -3.46
C GLU A 50 2.77 -4.31 -3.51
N ASN A 51 3.30 -4.65 -4.67
CA ASN A 51 4.26 -5.74 -4.82
C ASN A 51 5.55 -5.51 -4.02
N LYS A 52 6.06 -4.28 -3.97
CA LYS A 52 7.24 -3.94 -3.17
C LYS A 52 6.96 -4.02 -1.67
N ALA A 53 5.75 -3.70 -1.23
CA ALA A 53 5.34 -3.88 0.16
C ALA A 53 5.42 -5.36 0.56
N ALA A 54 4.82 -6.26 -0.23
CA ALA A 54 4.90 -7.70 0.01
C ALA A 54 6.35 -8.21 0.02
N GLN A 55 7.20 -7.75 -0.92
CA GLN A 55 8.61 -8.11 -0.93
C GLN A 55 9.38 -7.59 0.29
N SER A 56 9.06 -6.39 0.76
CA SER A 56 9.64 -5.81 1.96
C SER A 56 9.26 -6.58 3.21
N ASP A 57 8.01 -7.01 3.31
CA ASP A 57 7.52 -7.78 4.46
C ASP A 57 8.20 -9.13 4.57
N VAL A 58 8.46 -9.83 3.45
CA VAL A 58 9.30 -11.03 3.44
C VAL A 58 10.68 -10.76 4.03
N ARG A 59 11.33 -9.66 3.64
CA ARG A 59 12.65 -9.29 4.17
C ARG A 59 12.62 -8.92 5.65
N ASN A 60 11.58 -8.22 6.07
CA ASN A 60 11.42 -7.78 7.46
C ASN A 60 11.07 -8.93 8.40
N ALA A 61 10.50 -10.03 7.89
CA ALA A 61 10.22 -11.23 8.67
C ALA A 61 11.48 -12.00 9.06
N ILE A 62 12.52 -11.98 8.22
CA ILE A 62 13.72 -12.78 8.41
C ILE A 62 14.39 -12.54 9.77
N PRO A 63 14.72 -11.30 10.19
CA PRO A 63 15.37 -11.05 11.47
C PRO A 63 14.57 -11.56 12.67
N ALA A 64 13.24 -11.40 12.65
CA ALA A 64 12.38 -11.87 13.73
C ALA A 64 12.40 -13.40 13.85
N ILE A 65 12.37 -14.10 12.71
CA ILE A 65 12.44 -15.58 12.65
C ILE A 65 13.81 -16.08 13.09
N GLU A 66 14.89 -15.44 12.67
CA GLU A 66 16.26 -15.81 13.05
C GLU A 66 16.54 -15.57 14.53
N THR A 67 16.01 -14.48 15.10
CA THR A 67 16.05 -14.24 16.55
C THR A 67 15.31 -15.34 17.29
N CYS A 68 14.12 -15.68 16.82
CA CYS A 68 13.30 -16.75 17.39
C CYS A 68 14.02 -18.12 17.32
N TYR A 69 14.74 -18.39 16.26
CA TYR A 69 15.57 -19.59 16.10
C TYR A 69 16.67 -19.68 17.17
N THR A 70 17.40 -18.58 17.40
CA THR A 70 18.46 -18.55 18.41
C THR A 70 17.92 -18.70 19.82
N ASP A 71 16.79 -18.06 20.12
CA ASP A 71 16.13 -18.13 21.43
C ASP A 71 15.54 -19.51 21.72
N ASN A 72 15.26 -20.29 20.67
CA ASN A 72 14.69 -21.64 20.77
C ASN A 72 15.73 -22.76 20.59
N GLY A 73 16.97 -22.53 21.01
CA GLY A 73 18.02 -23.56 20.95
C GLY A 73 18.36 -24.01 19.54
N ASN A 74 18.40 -23.09 18.59
CA ASN A 74 18.72 -23.30 17.17
C ASN A 74 17.74 -24.26 16.46
N THR A 75 16.46 -24.08 16.74
CA THR A 75 15.38 -24.83 16.09
C THR A 75 14.26 -23.88 15.70
N TYR A 76 13.82 -23.93 14.46
CA TYR A 76 12.66 -23.15 14.02
C TYR A 76 11.37 -23.72 14.60
N VAL A 77 10.49 -22.86 15.07
CA VAL A 77 9.23 -23.22 15.73
C VAL A 77 8.03 -22.55 15.10
N GLY A 78 6.94 -23.28 15.10
CA GLY A 78 5.62 -22.79 14.67
C GLY A 78 5.49 -22.58 13.17
N THR A 79 4.27 -22.42 12.75
CA THR A 79 3.85 -21.87 11.47
C THR A 79 2.90 -20.73 11.74
N ALA A 80 2.98 -19.66 10.97
CA ALA A 80 2.13 -18.51 11.20
C ALA A 80 1.68 -17.90 9.87
N THR A 81 0.45 -17.49 9.81
CA THR A 81 -0.13 -16.77 8.65
C THR A 81 -0.81 -15.52 9.16
N SER A 82 -0.46 -14.39 8.61
CA SER A 82 -1.21 -13.16 8.77
C SER A 82 -2.18 -13.04 7.60
N PRO A 83 -3.48 -12.93 7.84
CA PRO A 83 -4.42 -12.60 6.78
C PRO A 83 -4.11 -11.19 6.25
N ALA A 84 -4.40 -10.96 5.00
CA ALA A 84 -4.44 -9.61 4.47
C ALA A 84 -5.43 -8.76 5.27
N SER A 85 -5.04 -7.55 5.63
CA SER A 85 -5.85 -6.64 6.43
C SER A 85 -5.77 -5.23 5.85
N SER A 86 -6.88 -4.51 5.91
CA SER A 86 -6.92 -3.10 5.50
C SER A 86 -6.02 -2.21 6.37
N ASP A 87 -5.73 -2.64 7.60
CA ASP A 87 -5.02 -1.86 8.60
C ASP A 87 -3.58 -2.34 8.84
N GLY A 88 -3.11 -3.30 8.03
CA GLY A 88 -1.87 -4.01 8.33
C GLY A 88 -2.08 -5.06 9.42
N GLY A 89 -1.05 -5.78 9.77
CA GLY A 89 -1.14 -6.85 10.76
C GLY A 89 0.20 -7.14 11.42
N SER A 90 0.15 -8.04 12.40
CA SER A 90 1.35 -8.57 13.02
C SER A 90 1.18 -10.05 13.30
N ILE A 91 2.26 -10.80 13.13
CA ILE A 91 2.33 -12.22 13.45
C ILE A 91 3.19 -12.36 14.69
N PRO A 92 2.60 -12.75 15.84
CA PRO A 92 3.39 -13.09 17.01
C PRO A 92 4.06 -14.46 16.80
N LEU A 93 5.37 -14.51 16.99
CA LEU A 93 6.15 -15.74 17.02
C LEU A 93 6.45 -16.10 18.47
N SER A 94 5.97 -17.23 18.93
CA SER A 94 6.37 -17.78 20.23
C SER A 94 7.72 -18.49 20.11
N CYS A 95 8.73 -17.92 20.73
CA CYS A 95 10.11 -18.37 20.62
C CYS A 95 10.53 -19.12 21.91
N GLY A 96 10.58 -20.43 21.83
CA GLY A 96 11.10 -21.28 22.90
C GLY A 96 10.30 -21.31 24.20
N THR A 97 10.90 -21.91 25.23
CA THR A 97 10.29 -22.09 26.56
C THR A 97 10.42 -20.86 27.48
N GLY A 98 11.14 -19.84 27.04
CA GLY A 98 11.51 -18.64 27.83
C GLY A 98 10.57 -17.44 27.74
N ASN A 99 9.38 -17.58 27.17
CA ASN A 99 8.40 -16.48 26.99
C ASN A 99 8.92 -15.28 26.17
N THR A 100 9.94 -15.48 25.34
CA THR A 100 10.37 -14.50 24.35
C THR A 100 9.44 -14.59 23.17
N SER A 101 8.80 -13.48 22.81
CA SER A 101 7.97 -13.37 21.61
C SER A 101 8.60 -12.38 20.65
N GLN A 102 8.73 -12.76 19.40
CA GLN A 102 9.07 -11.87 18.29
C GLN A 102 7.79 -11.52 17.54
N THR A 103 7.81 -10.40 16.85
CA THR A 103 6.64 -9.97 16.06
C THR A 103 7.09 -9.64 14.65
N ILE A 104 6.44 -10.25 13.67
CA ILE A 104 6.57 -9.89 12.26
C ILE A 104 5.48 -8.88 11.94
N ASN A 105 5.87 -7.66 11.57
CA ASN A 105 4.93 -6.66 11.11
C ASN A 105 4.64 -6.86 9.62
N VAL A 106 3.38 -6.79 9.24
CA VAL A 106 2.89 -7.02 7.88
C VAL A 106 2.17 -5.77 7.40
N SER A 107 2.48 -5.33 6.19
CA SER A 107 1.88 -4.16 5.56
C SER A 107 0.40 -4.37 5.26
N THR A 108 -0.33 -3.26 5.19
CA THR A 108 -1.75 -3.26 4.80
C THR A 108 -1.97 -3.99 3.47
N GLY A 109 -2.93 -4.88 3.42
CA GLY A 109 -3.28 -5.66 2.23
C GLY A 109 -2.31 -6.80 1.90
N VAL A 110 -1.31 -7.07 2.72
CA VAL A 110 -0.36 -8.18 2.51
C VAL A 110 -0.75 -9.39 3.35
N THR A 111 -0.81 -10.55 2.72
CA THR A 111 -0.87 -11.84 3.40
C THR A 111 0.54 -12.42 3.45
N LEU A 112 1.07 -12.61 4.66
CA LEU A 112 2.36 -13.23 4.88
C LEU A 112 2.18 -14.59 5.57
N THR A 113 2.88 -15.61 5.06
CA THR A 113 2.87 -16.96 5.61
C THR A 113 4.30 -17.38 5.93
N TYR A 114 4.54 -17.77 7.17
CA TYR A 114 5.77 -18.40 7.62
C TYR A 114 5.52 -19.90 7.79
N THR A 115 6.34 -20.72 7.18
CA THR A 115 6.21 -22.20 7.20
C THR A 115 7.54 -22.84 7.48
N ILE A 116 7.58 -23.73 8.48
CA ILE A 116 8.74 -24.55 8.76
C ILE A 116 8.76 -25.75 7.81
N VAL A 117 9.91 -25.93 7.18
CA VAL A 117 10.19 -27.11 6.32
C VAL A 117 10.89 -28.21 7.10
N SER A 118 11.78 -27.83 8.02
CA SER A 118 12.49 -28.74 8.93
C SER A 118 13.00 -27.97 10.14
N ALA A 119 13.64 -28.64 11.10
CA ALA A 119 14.23 -27.98 12.27
C ALA A 119 15.24 -26.87 11.91
N SER A 120 15.84 -26.94 10.71
CA SER A 120 16.83 -25.97 10.22
C SER A 120 16.43 -25.24 8.94
N ALA A 121 15.21 -25.44 8.44
CA ALA A 121 14.75 -24.85 7.19
C ALA A 121 13.33 -24.28 7.29
N TYR A 122 13.13 -23.10 6.70
CA TYR A 122 11.85 -22.45 6.62
C TYR A 122 11.64 -21.68 5.32
N THR A 123 10.41 -21.34 5.05
CA THR A 123 10.01 -20.44 3.98
C THR A 123 9.14 -19.32 4.51
N VAL A 124 9.28 -18.13 3.93
CA VAL A 124 8.38 -17.00 4.12
C VAL A 124 7.82 -16.61 2.78
N THR A 125 6.51 -16.56 2.67
CA THR A 125 5.82 -16.18 1.45
C THR A 125 4.93 -14.99 1.74
N ALA A 126 4.94 -13.97 0.86
CA ALA A 126 4.04 -12.84 0.97
C ALA A 126 3.44 -12.48 -0.38
N THR A 127 2.16 -12.11 -0.36
CA THR A 127 1.40 -11.65 -1.53
C THR A 127 0.51 -10.49 -1.09
N HIS A 128 0.43 -9.44 -1.89
CA HIS A 128 -0.58 -8.40 -1.67
C HIS A 128 -1.92 -8.83 -2.23
N ASP A 129 -3.02 -8.40 -1.62
CA ASP A 129 -4.39 -8.69 -2.09
C ASP A 129 -4.67 -8.08 -3.45
N GLY A 130 -5.58 -8.71 -4.18
CA GLY A 130 -6.04 -8.26 -5.48
C GLY A 130 -5.46 -9.05 -6.64
N SER A 131 -5.94 -8.74 -7.84
CA SER A 131 -5.50 -9.39 -9.07
C SER A 131 -4.22 -8.77 -9.63
N GLY A 132 -3.34 -9.60 -10.18
CA GLY A 132 -2.11 -9.14 -10.85
C GLY A 132 -0.93 -8.88 -9.89
N HIS A 133 -1.07 -9.21 -8.60
CA HIS A 133 0.03 -9.13 -7.65
C HIS A 133 0.94 -10.34 -7.72
N LYS A 134 2.21 -10.11 -7.36
CA LYS A 134 3.23 -11.15 -7.32
C LYS A 134 3.32 -11.75 -5.93
N THR A 135 3.60 -13.05 -5.89
CA THR A 135 3.97 -13.75 -4.67
C THR A 135 5.48 -13.76 -4.56
N TYR A 136 5.99 -13.38 -3.40
CA TYR A 136 7.42 -13.40 -3.08
C TYR A 136 7.68 -14.48 -2.03
N THR A 137 8.62 -15.37 -2.32
CA THR A 137 8.97 -16.45 -1.42
C THR A 137 10.47 -16.38 -1.09
N TYR A 138 10.77 -16.29 0.20
CA TYR A 138 12.12 -16.49 0.73
C TYR A 138 12.27 -17.92 1.22
N ASN A 139 13.40 -18.52 0.90
CA ASN A 139 13.82 -19.82 1.43
C ASN A 139 15.18 -19.64 2.08
N ASN A 140 15.29 -19.96 3.38
CA ASN A 140 16.53 -19.79 4.12
C ASN A 140 17.66 -20.71 3.64
N THR A 141 17.35 -21.87 3.04
CA THR A 141 18.36 -22.79 2.50
C THR A 141 19.07 -22.22 1.27
N THR A 142 18.36 -21.46 0.45
CA THR A 142 18.92 -20.82 -0.75
C THR A 142 19.37 -19.38 -0.52
N GLY A 143 18.86 -18.74 0.52
CA GLY A 143 19.09 -17.32 0.83
C GLY A 143 18.50 -16.34 -0.18
N LYS A 144 17.58 -16.79 -1.03
CA LYS A 144 17.02 -15.98 -2.13
C LYS A 144 15.53 -15.71 -1.94
N ILE A 145 15.11 -14.53 -2.41
CA ILE A 145 13.70 -14.21 -2.62
C ILE A 145 13.40 -14.39 -4.10
N THR A 146 12.40 -15.18 -4.40
CA THR A 146 11.90 -15.49 -5.76
C THR A 146 10.48 -15.00 -5.94
#